data_6a106802855211744a03ca0ec73be0e8
#
_entry.id   6a106802855211744a03ca0ec73be0e8
#
_cell.length_a   1.000
_cell.length_b   1.000
_cell.length_c   1.000
_cell.angle_alpha   90.00
_cell.angle_beta   90.00
_cell.angle_gamma   90.00
#
_symmetry.space_group_name_H-M   'P 1'
#
loop_
_entity.id
_entity.type
_entity.pdbx_description
1 polymer ?
#
loop_
_entity_poly.entity_id
_entity_poly.type
_entity_poly.pdbx_seq_one_letter_code
_entity_poly.pdbx_strand_id
1 'polypeptide(L)'
;MPYEIRITRQARKDIDTLSPKLRRKVHDILVNLIAEVPHEGKRLLGDLAGSYSVRLNLKDRIVYSVDEKRKVVYIERARTHYGD
;
A
#
# COMPACT_ATOMS: atom_id res chain seq x y z
N MET A 1 18.92 0.62 -2.26
CA MET A 1 18.46 0.95 -0.90
C MET A 1 16.95 0.88 -0.85
N PRO A 2 16.37 0.23 0.16
CA PRO A 2 14.92 0.18 0.25
C PRO A 2 14.35 1.55 0.61
N TYR A 3 13.12 1.79 0.16
CA TYR A 3 12.39 2.99 0.51
C TYR A 3 11.91 2.89 1.95
N GLU A 4 11.81 4.04 2.62
CA GLU A 4 11.19 4.11 3.93
C GLU A 4 9.68 3.96 3.77
N ILE A 5 9.04 3.19 4.63
CA ILE A 5 7.59 2.99 4.59
C ILE A 5 6.96 3.80 5.73
N ARG A 6 5.99 4.62 5.38
CA ARG A 6 5.21 5.36 6.36
C ARG A 6 3.74 5.00 6.21
N ILE A 7 3.09 4.70 7.30
CA ILE A 7 1.69 4.27 7.30
C ILE A 7 0.84 5.43 7.79
N THR A 8 -0.11 5.87 6.94
CA THR A 8 -1.02 6.94 7.33
C THR A 8 -1.98 6.46 8.42
N ARG A 9 -2.64 7.41 9.09
CA ARG A 9 -3.62 7.08 10.12
C ARG A 9 -4.74 6.20 9.55
N GLN A 10 -5.23 6.54 8.36
CA GLN A 10 -6.30 5.77 7.74
C GLN A 10 -5.85 4.35 7.39
N ALA A 11 -4.65 4.21 6.85
CA ALA A 11 -4.12 2.89 6.55
C ALA A 11 -3.93 2.06 7.82
N ARG A 12 -3.49 2.69 8.90
CA ARG A 12 -3.34 2.01 10.19
C ARG A 12 -4.69 1.46 10.67
N LYS A 13 -5.75 2.27 10.55
CA LYS A 13 -7.09 1.81 10.92
C LYS A 13 -7.52 0.65 10.05
N ASP A 14 -7.25 0.71 8.74
CA ASP A 14 -7.58 -0.38 7.83
C ASP A 14 -6.88 -1.67 8.26
N ILE A 15 -5.58 -1.57 8.54
CA ILE A 15 -4.78 -2.74 8.93
C ILE A 15 -5.31 -3.35 10.22
N ASP A 16 -5.69 -2.51 11.17
CA ASP A 16 -6.19 -2.98 12.46
C ASP A 16 -7.49 -3.78 12.34
N THR A 17 -8.26 -3.58 11.26
CA THR A 17 -9.49 -4.33 11.03
C THR A 17 -9.27 -5.66 10.33
N LEU A 18 -8.06 -5.92 9.86
CA LEU A 18 -7.75 -7.17 9.14
C LEU A 18 -7.48 -8.31 10.12
N SER A 19 -7.68 -9.55 9.65
CA SER A 19 -7.32 -10.71 10.45
C SER A 19 -5.81 -10.75 10.68
N PRO A 20 -5.33 -11.46 11.70
CA PRO A 20 -3.89 -11.59 11.92
C PRO A 20 -3.13 -12.12 10.72
N LYS A 21 -3.74 -13.04 9.98
CA LYS A 21 -3.13 -13.61 8.78
C LYS A 21 -2.94 -12.53 7.71
N LEU A 22 -3.96 -11.70 7.50
CA LEU A 22 -3.88 -10.62 6.51
C LEU A 22 -2.93 -9.52 6.96
N ARG A 23 -2.88 -9.22 8.25
CA ARG A 23 -1.92 -8.23 8.76
C ARG A 23 -0.48 -8.67 8.50
N ARG A 24 -0.18 -9.95 8.66
CA ARG A 24 1.15 -10.47 8.33
C ARG A 24 1.43 -10.36 6.84
N LYS A 25 0.42 -10.63 6.01
CA LYS A 25 0.56 -10.51 4.57
C LYS A 25 0.86 -9.06 4.17
N VAL A 26 0.16 -8.10 4.79
CA VAL A 26 0.45 -6.67 4.57
C VAL A 26 1.91 -6.38 4.90
N HIS A 27 2.36 -6.80 6.06
CA HIS A 27 3.74 -6.58 6.49
C HIS A 27 4.74 -7.14 5.47
N ASP A 28 4.51 -8.36 5.02
CA ASP A 28 5.40 -9.01 4.06
C ASP A 28 5.42 -8.24 2.73
N ILE A 29 4.26 -7.78 2.26
CA ILE A 29 4.18 -7.00 1.03
C ILE A 29 4.92 -5.67 1.18
N LEU A 30 4.74 -4.99 2.32
CA LEU A 30 5.42 -3.72 2.55
C LEU A 30 6.93 -3.87 2.56
N VAL A 31 7.43 -4.87 3.26
CA VAL A 31 8.87 -5.05 3.46
C VAL A 31 9.54 -5.66 2.23
N ASN A 32 8.93 -6.69 1.64
CA ASN A 32 9.58 -7.48 0.60
C ASN A 32 9.26 -7.02 -0.82
N LEU A 33 8.19 -6.27 -1.01
CA LEU A 33 7.81 -5.81 -2.34
C LEU A 33 7.85 -4.29 -2.44
N ILE A 34 7.00 -3.61 -1.68
CA ILE A 34 6.82 -2.16 -1.83
C ILE A 34 8.08 -1.38 -1.47
N ALA A 35 8.74 -1.73 -0.37
CA ALA A 35 9.95 -1.04 0.04
C ALA A 35 11.10 -1.23 -0.95
N GLU A 36 11.14 -2.38 -1.62
CA GLU A 36 12.22 -2.69 -2.56
C GLU A 36 11.92 -2.19 -3.97
N VAL A 37 10.71 -2.41 -4.47
CA VAL A 37 10.34 -2.06 -5.85
C VAL A 37 8.97 -1.39 -5.88
N PRO A 38 8.83 -0.17 -5.33
CA PRO A 38 7.52 0.46 -5.19
C PRO A 38 6.82 0.73 -6.51
N HIS A 39 7.55 0.81 -7.61
CA HIS A 39 6.95 1.09 -8.91
C HIS A 39 6.40 -0.15 -9.61
N GLU A 40 6.53 -1.33 -8.99
CA GLU A 40 5.96 -2.56 -9.54
C GLU A 40 4.46 -2.68 -9.31
N GLY A 41 3.90 -1.86 -8.43
CA GLY A 41 2.46 -1.87 -8.20
C GLY A 41 1.70 -1.33 -9.40
N LYS A 42 0.40 -1.61 -9.44
CA LYS A 42 -0.47 -1.11 -10.51
C LYS A 42 -0.70 0.39 -10.34
N ARG A 43 -0.43 1.17 -11.36
CA ARG A 43 -0.67 2.61 -11.33
C ARG A 43 -2.17 2.90 -11.38
N LEU A 44 -2.59 3.86 -10.58
CA LEU A 44 -3.98 4.29 -10.53
C LEU A 44 -4.16 5.53 -11.39
N LEU A 45 -5.36 5.68 -11.93
CA LEU A 45 -5.71 6.78 -12.83
C LEU A 45 -6.82 7.62 -12.21
N GLY A 46 -7.13 8.75 -12.84
CA GLY A 46 -8.19 9.66 -12.40
C GLY A 46 -7.78 10.39 -11.13
N ASP A 47 -8.71 10.46 -10.17
CA ASP A 47 -8.49 11.19 -8.93
C ASP A 47 -7.35 10.61 -8.09
N LEU A 48 -6.98 9.35 -8.37
CA LEU A 48 -5.91 8.67 -7.65
C LEU A 48 -4.62 8.61 -8.46
N ALA A 49 -4.52 9.41 -9.52
CA ALA A 49 -3.29 9.47 -10.34
C ALA A 49 -2.10 9.81 -9.44
N GLY A 50 -0.98 9.11 -9.66
CA GLY A 50 0.21 9.26 -8.83
C GLY A 50 0.30 8.23 -7.73
N SER A 51 -0.76 7.45 -7.52
CA SER A 51 -0.76 6.37 -6.54
C SER A 51 -0.65 5.02 -7.24
N TYR A 52 -0.30 4.01 -6.46
CA TYR A 52 -0.16 2.63 -6.92
C TYR A 52 -1.00 1.73 -6.05
N SER A 53 -1.31 0.54 -6.54
CA SER A 53 -1.98 -0.46 -5.72
C SER A 53 -1.36 -1.84 -5.91
N VAL A 54 -1.39 -2.62 -4.84
CA VAL A 54 -1.01 -4.03 -4.84
C VAL A 54 -2.15 -4.80 -4.22
N ARG A 55 -2.57 -5.87 -4.87
CA ARG A 55 -3.67 -6.68 -4.37
C ARG A 55 -3.27 -7.39 -3.08
N LEU A 56 -4.12 -7.26 -2.07
CA LEU A 56 -3.93 -7.97 -0.81
C LEU A 56 -4.69 -9.29 -0.81
N ASN A 57 -5.94 -9.25 -1.25
CA ASN A 57 -6.78 -10.43 -1.44
C ASN A 57 -7.81 -10.12 -2.52
N LEU A 58 -8.87 -10.92 -2.65
CA LEU A 58 -9.87 -10.71 -3.70
C LEU A 58 -10.62 -9.39 -3.55
N LYS A 59 -10.73 -8.86 -2.33
CA LYS A 59 -11.49 -7.65 -2.06
C LYS A 59 -10.61 -6.42 -1.87
N ASP A 60 -9.50 -6.59 -1.18
CA ASP A 60 -8.76 -5.48 -0.63
C ASP A 60 -7.46 -5.23 -1.38
N ARG A 61 -7.03 -3.97 -1.40
CA ARG A 61 -5.78 -3.56 -2.01
C ARG A 61 -5.02 -2.66 -1.06
N ILE A 62 -3.71 -2.70 -1.18
CA ILE A 62 -2.84 -1.73 -0.53
C ILE A 62 -2.64 -0.61 -1.53
N VAL A 63 -3.00 0.61 -1.14
CA VAL A 63 -2.83 1.80 -1.98
C VAL A 63 -1.75 2.66 -1.38
N TYR A 64 -0.82 3.08 -2.20
CA TYR A 64 0.33 3.85 -1.72
C TYR A 64 0.79 4.86 -2.77
N SER A 65 1.51 5.88 -2.30
CA SER A 65 2.16 6.85 -3.15
C SER A 65 3.66 6.85 -2.84
N VAL A 66 4.45 7.34 -3.79
CA VAL A 66 5.92 7.31 -3.69
C VAL A 66 6.47 8.72 -3.78
N ASP A 67 7.29 9.10 -2.80
CA ASP A 67 8.05 10.34 -2.84
C ASP A 67 9.48 9.98 -3.26
N GLU A 68 9.78 10.19 -4.53
CA GLU A 68 11.07 9.83 -5.09
C GLU A 68 12.24 10.62 -4.51
N LYS A 69 11.99 11.90 -4.22
CA LYS A 69 13.06 12.74 -3.69
C LYS A 69 13.51 12.25 -2.33
N ARG A 70 12.57 11.90 -1.47
CA ARG A 70 12.85 11.48 -0.10
C ARG A 70 13.01 9.98 0.03
N LYS A 71 12.68 9.23 -1.03
CA LYS A 71 12.71 7.76 -1.00
C LYS A 71 11.80 7.23 0.09
N VAL A 72 10.58 7.77 0.14
CA VAL A 72 9.56 7.41 1.11
C VAL A 72 8.31 6.93 0.37
N VAL A 73 7.70 5.87 0.89
CA VAL A 73 6.41 5.38 0.40
C VAL A 73 5.38 5.60 1.49
N TYR A 74 4.27 6.24 1.14
CA TYR A 74 3.16 6.47 2.07
C TYR A 74 2.07 5.46 1.77
N ILE A 75 1.74 4.62 2.75
CA ILE A 75 0.65 3.66 2.63
C ILE A 75 -0.63 4.38 2.98
N GLU A 76 -1.47 4.64 1.99
CA GLU A 76 -2.67 5.45 2.14
C GLU A 76 -3.88 4.66 2.56
N ARG A 77 -4.02 3.44 2.03
CA ARG A 77 -5.11 2.54 2.38
C ARG A 77 -4.60 1.11 2.36
N ALA A 78 -5.23 0.25 3.14
CA ALA A 78 -4.89 -1.17 3.15
C ALA A 78 -6.12 -2.06 3.11
N ARG A 79 -7.30 -1.46 3.00
CA ARG A 79 -8.57 -2.19 2.89
C ARG A 79 -9.54 -1.32 2.12
N THR A 80 -9.51 -1.45 0.80
CA THR A 80 -10.33 -0.60 -0.05
C THR A 80 -11.03 -1.43 -1.11
N HIS A 81 -12.19 -0.97 -1.51
CA HIS A 81 -13.01 -1.58 -2.52
C HIS A 81 -13.13 -0.62 -3.70
N TYR A 82 -12.06 -0.51 -4.47
CA TYR A 82 -12.11 0.35 -5.65
C TYR A 82 -12.99 -0.28 -6.71
N GLY A 83 -13.85 0.53 -7.29
CA GLY A 83 -14.73 0.08 -8.33
C GLY A 83 -16.06 -0.45 -7.83
N ASP A 84 -16.30 -0.34 -6.58
CA ASP A 84 -17.59 -0.74 -6.00
C ASP A 84 -18.65 0.30 -6.23
#